data_696a9423284e36d9917cbef7f9e00873
#
_entry.id   696a9423284e36d9917cbef7f9e00873
#
_cell.length_a   1.000
_cell.length_b   1.000
_cell.length_c   1.000
_cell.angle_alpha   90.00
_cell.angle_beta   90.00
_cell.angle_gamma   90.00
#
_symmetry.space_group_name_H-M   'P 1'
#
loop_
_entity.id
_entity.type
_entity.pdbx_description
1 polymer ?
#
loop_
_entity_poly.entity_id
_entity_poly.type
_entity_poly.pdbx_seq_one_letter_code
_entity_poly.pdbx_strand_id
1 'polypeptide(L)'
;MPRALAPLIDDTDLPDGQVCVGLSGGLDSTVLLHALSQAPGVRDRGLRALHVHHGLHEQADAWATHCEQVCRAWGVPFTLRRVAVARTGIGPEAAARSARRAAFAADLRPGESLALAHHRDDQAETVLMRALRGAGPDGLAAMAVSTPFAGGRLWRPLLDVPRTALLEHARSHALTWIDDPSNEDIALDRNFLRRQVMPLLRQRWPHADAALARVAVLAVEAVELLDDGDAQAHAQVATADPHCLSRTALLALPAARRARVLRRWVASLHLPPLPGNGVARIESDLLPAAPDADACFDWHGSRVRAWGDLLHAARVRPAFPAGWRVEWNGTTPLPLPGGGELALHVTRGEARFDAPVHVGTRRGGERIALPGRRHSHSLKHVLQDLGIPPWERERLPLVLSVDGQVLAAADIAYATPFDAWLRERGGRLRWRPDDAPFDAD
;
A
#
# COMPACT_ATOMS: atom_id res chain seq x y z
N MET A 1 17.17 -49.23 5.89
CA MET A 1 16.25 -48.48 4.99
C MET A 1 16.22 -47.05 5.50
N PRO A 2 16.64 -46.04 4.72
CA PRO A 2 16.43 -44.67 5.15
C PRO A 2 14.92 -44.41 5.25
N ARG A 3 14.49 -43.85 6.38
CA ARG A 3 13.14 -43.42 6.61
C ARG A 3 12.82 -42.41 5.51
N ALA A 4 11.79 -42.66 4.69
CA ALA A 4 11.32 -41.67 3.74
C ALA A 4 11.03 -40.38 4.50
N LEU A 5 11.75 -39.29 4.17
CA LEU A 5 11.45 -37.97 4.70
C LEU A 5 10.02 -37.64 4.32
N ALA A 6 9.19 -37.26 5.28
CA ALA A 6 7.86 -36.75 4.99
C ALA A 6 7.95 -35.60 3.99
N PRO A 7 7.02 -35.46 3.05
CA PRO A 7 7.05 -34.34 2.11
C PRO A 7 7.04 -33.03 2.88
N LEU A 8 7.89 -32.08 2.48
CA LEU A 8 8.00 -30.76 3.10
C LEU A 8 6.74 -29.91 2.89
N ILE A 9 5.96 -30.25 1.89
CA ILE A 9 4.73 -29.54 1.49
C ILE A 9 3.67 -30.61 1.31
N ASP A 10 2.51 -30.42 1.96
CA ASP A 10 1.37 -31.30 1.82
C ASP A 10 0.65 -31.00 0.49
N ASP A 11 0.24 -32.04 -0.23
CA ASP A 11 -0.52 -31.87 -1.48
C ASP A 11 -1.87 -31.16 -1.27
N THR A 12 -2.43 -31.20 -0.07
CA THR A 12 -3.67 -30.51 0.31
C THR A 12 -3.50 -28.99 0.43
N ASP A 13 -2.27 -28.51 0.64
CA ASP A 13 -1.96 -27.07 0.79
C ASP A 13 -1.59 -26.38 -0.53
N LEU A 14 -1.59 -27.15 -1.63
CA LEU A 14 -1.20 -26.60 -2.94
C LEU A 14 -2.27 -25.65 -3.48
N PRO A 15 -1.87 -24.50 -4.05
CA PRO A 15 -2.80 -23.57 -4.68
C PRO A 15 -3.41 -24.16 -5.96
N ASP A 16 -4.61 -23.75 -6.32
CA ASP A 16 -5.34 -24.24 -7.52
C ASP A 16 -4.70 -23.79 -8.85
N GLY A 17 -3.96 -22.69 -8.85
CA GLY A 17 -3.35 -22.06 -10.05
C GLY A 17 -1.89 -22.44 -10.27
N GLN A 18 -1.29 -21.79 -11.28
CA GLN A 18 0.13 -21.88 -11.56
C GLN A 18 0.97 -21.32 -10.40
N VAL A 19 2.20 -21.82 -10.26
CA VAL A 19 3.12 -21.40 -9.20
C VAL A 19 4.38 -20.78 -9.78
N CYS A 20 4.70 -19.57 -9.31
CA CYS A 20 5.96 -18.89 -9.55
C CYS A 20 6.80 -18.89 -8.28
N VAL A 21 7.97 -19.52 -8.28
CA VAL A 21 8.89 -19.51 -7.12
C VAL A 21 9.80 -18.30 -7.19
N GLY A 22 9.80 -17.48 -6.15
CA GLY A 22 10.82 -16.43 -5.95
C GLY A 22 12.16 -17.07 -5.57
N LEU A 23 13.03 -17.28 -6.55
CA LEU A 23 14.30 -18.00 -6.39
C LEU A 23 15.45 -17.03 -6.13
N SER A 24 16.01 -17.04 -4.93
CA SER A 24 17.21 -16.26 -4.61
C SER A 24 18.53 -17.02 -4.89
N GLY A 25 18.46 -18.34 -5.02
CA GLY A 25 19.60 -19.24 -5.11
C GLY A 25 20.14 -19.71 -3.75
N GLY A 26 19.70 -19.13 -2.65
CA GLY A 26 20.05 -19.59 -1.29
C GLY A 26 19.33 -20.89 -0.91
N LEU A 27 19.80 -21.54 0.18
CA LEU A 27 19.30 -22.82 0.69
C LEU A 27 17.76 -22.93 0.63
N ASP A 28 17.06 -22.00 1.30
CA ASP A 28 15.64 -22.13 1.55
C ASP A 28 14.83 -22.05 0.23
N SER A 29 15.18 -21.13 -0.68
CA SER A 29 14.50 -20.98 -1.98
C SER A 29 14.81 -22.13 -2.95
N THR A 30 16.01 -22.70 -2.87
CA THR A 30 16.43 -23.87 -3.67
C THR A 30 15.67 -25.11 -3.21
N VAL A 31 15.54 -25.31 -1.89
CA VAL A 31 14.73 -26.40 -1.32
C VAL A 31 13.26 -26.27 -1.70
N LEU A 32 12.69 -25.06 -1.61
CA LEU A 32 11.31 -24.81 -2.03
C LEU A 32 11.09 -25.17 -3.50
N LEU A 33 11.97 -24.70 -4.38
CA LEU A 33 11.85 -25.00 -5.82
C LEU A 33 11.97 -26.51 -6.08
N HIS A 34 12.91 -27.19 -5.42
CA HIS A 34 13.08 -28.63 -5.54
C HIS A 34 11.81 -29.37 -5.07
N ALA A 35 11.30 -29.08 -3.88
CA ALA A 35 10.11 -29.73 -3.33
C ALA A 35 8.90 -29.57 -4.27
N LEU A 36 8.66 -28.34 -4.77
CA LEU A 36 7.57 -28.06 -5.71
C LEU A 36 7.79 -28.73 -7.09
N SER A 37 9.02 -28.87 -7.54
CA SER A 37 9.33 -29.56 -8.78
C SER A 37 9.07 -31.07 -8.72
N GLN A 38 9.06 -31.64 -7.51
CA GLN A 38 8.74 -33.05 -7.27
C GLN A 38 7.24 -33.29 -7.01
N ALA A 39 6.44 -32.25 -6.78
CA ALA A 39 5.01 -32.34 -6.53
C ALA A 39 4.23 -32.44 -7.87
N PRO A 40 3.62 -33.61 -8.20
CA PRO A 40 2.94 -33.79 -9.51
C PRO A 40 1.84 -32.76 -9.73
N GLY A 41 1.01 -32.48 -8.72
CA GLY A 41 -0.06 -31.50 -8.82
C GLY A 41 0.39 -30.07 -9.11
N VAL A 42 1.62 -29.68 -8.78
CA VAL A 42 2.20 -28.37 -9.12
C VAL A 42 2.73 -28.38 -10.56
N ARG A 43 3.42 -29.46 -10.96
CA ARG A 43 3.97 -29.59 -12.32
C ARG A 43 2.87 -29.57 -13.37
N ASP A 44 1.79 -30.26 -13.14
CA ASP A 44 0.64 -30.37 -14.07
C ASP A 44 -0.07 -29.01 -14.26
N ARG A 45 -0.14 -28.20 -13.21
CA ARG A 45 -0.73 -26.84 -13.24
C ARG A 45 0.23 -25.79 -13.79
N GLY A 46 1.51 -26.04 -13.76
CA GLY A 46 2.60 -25.16 -14.23
C GLY A 46 3.42 -24.57 -13.10
N LEU A 47 4.73 -24.84 -13.16
CA LEU A 47 5.74 -24.32 -12.23
C LEU A 47 6.75 -23.49 -13.02
N ARG A 48 7.12 -22.31 -12.51
CA ARG A 48 8.23 -21.50 -13.03
C ARG A 48 9.00 -20.86 -11.87
N ALA A 49 10.20 -20.39 -12.14
CA ALA A 49 11.04 -19.67 -11.19
C ALA A 49 11.34 -18.25 -11.69
N LEU A 50 11.34 -17.30 -10.76
CA LEU A 50 11.68 -15.89 -11.01
C LEU A 50 12.81 -15.46 -10.07
N HIS A 51 13.93 -15.08 -10.65
CA HIS A 51 15.06 -14.47 -9.94
C HIS A 51 15.09 -12.97 -10.17
N VAL A 52 15.18 -12.19 -9.07
CA VAL A 52 15.30 -10.73 -9.13
C VAL A 52 16.74 -10.33 -8.82
N HIS A 53 17.42 -9.79 -9.83
CA HIS A 53 18.80 -9.33 -9.77
C HIS A 53 18.82 -7.82 -9.50
N HIS A 54 19.25 -7.41 -8.32
CA HIS A 54 19.27 -5.99 -7.89
C HIS A 54 20.64 -5.31 -8.01
N GLY A 55 21.66 -5.99 -8.53
CA GLY A 55 22.96 -5.39 -8.83
C GLY A 55 23.74 -4.84 -7.61
N LEU A 56 23.39 -5.22 -6.39
CA LEU A 56 24.01 -4.69 -5.16
C LEU A 56 25.30 -5.43 -4.77
N HIS A 57 25.53 -6.59 -5.34
CA HIS A 57 26.70 -7.42 -5.05
C HIS A 57 27.44 -7.76 -6.34
N GLU A 58 28.76 -7.78 -6.33
CA GLU A 58 29.60 -8.10 -7.48
C GLU A 58 29.39 -9.53 -8.03
N GLN A 59 28.97 -10.47 -7.19
CA GLN A 59 28.65 -11.85 -7.59
C GLN A 59 27.20 -12.04 -8.07
N ALA A 60 26.40 -10.99 -8.18
CA ALA A 60 24.98 -11.11 -8.53
C ALA A 60 24.73 -11.79 -9.89
N ASP A 61 25.61 -11.59 -10.88
CA ASP A 61 25.55 -12.28 -12.18
C ASP A 61 25.86 -13.77 -12.06
N ALA A 62 26.85 -14.16 -11.24
CA ALA A 62 27.15 -15.56 -10.95
C ALA A 62 25.98 -16.26 -10.23
N TRP A 63 25.29 -15.55 -9.33
CA TRP A 63 24.10 -16.06 -8.64
C TRP A 63 22.92 -16.27 -9.60
N ALA A 64 22.71 -15.35 -10.52
CA ALA A 64 21.68 -15.51 -11.56
C ALA A 64 21.98 -16.72 -12.47
N THR A 65 23.25 -16.90 -12.85
CA THR A 65 23.69 -18.07 -13.63
C THR A 65 23.47 -19.38 -12.90
N HIS A 66 23.79 -19.43 -11.60
CA HIS A 66 23.52 -20.61 -10.77
C HIS A 66 22.01 -20.92 -10.71
N CYS A 67 21.16 -19.92 -10.46
CA CYS A 67 19.70 -20.10 -10.46
C CYS A 67 19.19 -20.66 -11.79
N GLU A 68 19.70 -20.17 -12.93
CA GLU A 68 19.33 -20.66 -14.24
C GLU A 68 19.76 -22.13 -14.45
N GLN A 69 20.97 -22.49 -14.03
CA GLN A 69 21.48 -23.86 -14.11
C GLN A 69 20.64 -24.84 -13.29
N VAL A 70 20.27 -24.47 -12.04
CA VAL A 70 19.39 -25.27 -11.19
C VAL A 70 18.03 -25.47 -11.84
N CYS A 71 17.41 -24.40 -12.35
CA CYS A 71 16.12 -24.49 -13.03
C CYS A 71 16.19 -25.38 -14.28
N ARG A 72 17.26 -25.27 -15.08
CA ARG A 72 17.47 -26.10 -16.27
C ARG A 72 17.62 -27.58 -15.90
N ALA A 73 18.36 -27.88 -14.84
CA ALA A 73 18.55 -29.28 -14.37
C ALA A 73 17.23 -29.95 -13.95
N TRP A 74 16.27 -29.18 -13.43
CA TRP A 74 14.97 -29.69 -12.99
C TRP A 74 13.84 -29.48 -13.99
N GLY A 75 14.13 -28.94 -15.19
CA GLY A 75 13.15 -28.69 -16.24
C GLY A 75 12.13 -27.61 -15.87
N VAL A 76 12.51 -26.65 -15.00
CA VAL A 76 11.67 -25.55 -14.55
C VAL A 76 11.96 -24.30 -15.41
N PRO A 77 10.95 -23.67 -16.03
CA PRO A 77 11.10 -22.39 -16.73
C PRO A 77 11.65 -21.32 -15.79
N PHE A 78 12.67 -20.59 -16.26
CA PHE A 78 13.38 -19.57 -15.50
C PHE A 78 13.18 -18.18 -16.08
N THR A 79 12.93 -17.19 -15.26
CA THR A 79 12.85 -15.77 -15.62
C THR A 79 13.83 -14.98 -14.76
N LEU A 80 14.66 -14.15 -15.41
CA LEU A 80 15.54 -13.19 -14.76
C LEU A 80 14.97 -11.78 -14.89
N ARG A 81 14.77 -11.06 -13.79
CA ARG A 81 14.43 -9.64 -13.76
C ARG A 81 15.55 -8.82 -13.15
N ARG A 82 16.09 -7.89 -13.92
CA ARG A 82 17.07 -6.92 -13.43
C ARG A 82 16.33 -5.66 -12.98
N VAL A 83 16.60 -5.21 -11.76
CA VAL A 83 15.97 -4.01 -11.18
C VAL A 83 17.03 -3.01 -10.74
N ALA A 84 16.74 -1.72 -10.91
CA ALA A 84 17.53 -0.65 -10.33
C ALA A 84 17.00 -0.37 -8.91
N VAL A 85 17.86 -0.41 -7.92
CA VAL A 85 17.51 -0.05 -6.54
C VAL A 85 17.69 1.45 -6.38
N ALA A 86 16.58 2.17 -6.22
CA ALA A 86 16.62 3.61 -5.97
C ALA A 86 17.29 3.90 -4.62
N ARG A 87 18.20 4.88 -4.57
CA ARG A 87 18.77 5.39 -3.32
C ARG A 87 17.76 6.31 -2.63
N THR A 88 16.76 5.71 -2.00
CA THR A 88 15.79 6.40 -1.17
C THR A 88 16.28 6.41 0.27
N GLY A 89 15.98 7.43 1.05
CA GLY A 89 16.46 7.59 2.44
C GLY A 89 15.99 6.52 3.44
N ILE A 90 15.38 5.41 2.97
CA ILE A 90 14.87 4.28 3.79
C ILE A 90 15.87 3.16 4.04
N GLY A 91 17.12 3.33 3.60
CA GLY A 91 18.17 2.31 3.70
C GLY A 91 18.19 1.31 2.53
N PRO A 92 19.39 0.77 2.20
CA PRO A 92 19.61 -0.06 1.00
C PRO A 92 18.82 -1.38 1.02
N GLU A 93 18.70 -2.03 2.19
CA GLU A 93 17.95 -3.29 2.33
C GLU A 93 16.45 -3.09 2.09
N ALA A 94 15.87 -2.05 2.69
CA ALA A 94 14.44 -1.74 2.51
C ALA A 94 14.14 -1.36 1.06
N ALA A 95 15.03 -0.60 0.41
CA ALA A 95 14.92 -0.25 -1.00
C ALA A 95 15.02 -1.49 -1.91
N ALA A 96 15.98 -2.39 -1.66
CA ALA A 96 16.11 -3.66 -2.39
C ALA A 96 14.89 -4.57 -2.21
N ARG A 97 14.35 -4.64 -0.99
CA ARG A 97 13.12 -5.40 -0.70
C ARG A 97 11.91 -4.81 -1.44
N SER A 98 11.78 -3.48 -1.50
CA SER A 98 10.73 -2.79 -2.25
C SER A 98 10.84 -3.06 -3.75
N ALA A 99 12.03 -2.89 -4.33
CA ALA A 99 12.29 -3.14 -5.75
C ALA A 99 12.01 -4.60 -6.14
N ARG A 100 12.40 -5.56 -5.28
CA ARG A 100 12.10 -6.98 -5.48
C ARG A 100 10.60 -7.25 -5.43
N ARG A 101 9.87 -6.64 -4.50
CA ARG A 101 8.42 -6.79 -4.41
C ARG A 101 7.70 -6.23 -5.64
N ALA A 102 8.14 -5.06 -6.14
CA ALA A 102 7.63 -4.46 -7.37
C ALA A 102 7.90 -5.35 -8.59
N ALA A 103 9.11 -5.92 -8.72
CA ALA A 103 9.45 -6.84 -9.80
C ALA A 103 8.57 -8.10 -9.78
N PHE A 104 8.32 -8.67 -8.60
CA PHE A 104 7.39 -9.78 -8.46
C PHE A 104 5.96 -9.41 -8.86
N ALA A 105 5.49 -8.23 -8.44
CA ALA A 105 4.15 -7.75 -8.79
C ALA A 105 3.97 -7.54 -10.31
N ALA A 106 4.99 -6.99 -10.97
CA ALA A 106 4.96 -6.74 -12.41
C ALA A 106 5.06 -8.02 -13.27
N ASP A 107 5.65 -9.09 -12.73
CA ASP A 107 5.87 -10.35 -13.49
C ASP A 107 4.81 -11.42 -13.18
N LEU A 108 4.07 -11.29 -12.08
CA LEU A 108 3.07 -12.26 -11.67
C LEU A 108 1.88 -12.24 -12.62
N ARG A 109 1.47 -13.43 -13.09
CA ARG A 109 0.32 -13.59 -13.99
C ARG A 109 -0.98 -13.59 -13.20
N PRO A 110 -2.10 -13.17 -13.79
CA PRO A 110 -3.40 -13.24 -13.14
C PRO A 110 -3.72 -14.67 -12.65
N GLY A 111 -4.10 -14.81 -11.38
CA GLY A 111 -4.40 -16.10 -10.75
C GLY A 111 -3.18 -16.95 -10.36
N GLU A 112 -1.95 -16.51 -10.65
CA GLU A 112 -0.73 -17.22 -10.29
C GLU A 112 -0.39 -17.01 -8.80
N SER A 113 0.22 -18.02 -8.17
CA SER A 113 0.72 -17.94 -6.79
C SER A 113 2.23 -17.74 -6.76
N LEU A 114 2.69 -16.62 -6.16
CA LEU A 114 4.11 -16.38 -5.87
C LEU A 114 4.51 -17.14 -4.60
N ALA A 115 5.26 -18.22 -4.74
CA ALA A 115 5.77 -19.00 -3.62
C ALA A 115 7.10 -18.43 -3.10
N LEU A 116 7.16 -18.11 -1.81
CA LEU A 116 8.37 -17.67 -1.10
C LEU A 116 8.77 -18.63 0.01
N ALA A 117 10.05 -18.88 0.14
CA ALA A 117 10.63 -19.85 1.06
C ALA A 117 10.78 -19.37 2.51
N HIS A 118 9.85 -18.54 3.00
CA HIS A 118 9.84 -18.22 4.42
C HIS A 118 9.48 -19.45 5.24
N HIS A 119 10.20 -19.67 6.31
CA HIS A 119 10.09 -20.87 7.15
C HIS A 119 9.82 -20.51 8.62
N ARG A 120 9.69 -21.50 9.49
CA ARG A 120 9.32 -21.32 10.91
C ARG A 120 10.27 -20.38 11.65
N ASP A 121 11.57 -20.48 11.41
CA ASP A 121 12.57 -19.63 12.07
C ASP A 121 12.39 -18.17 11.64
N ASP A 122 12.05 -17.89 10.35
CA ASP A 122 11.70 -16.55 9.86
C ASP A 122 10.43 -16.01 10.53
N GLN A 123 9.44 -16.88 10.78
CA GLN A 123 8.23 -16.52 11.51
C GLN A 123 8.57 -16.13 12.96
N ALA A 124 9.38 -16.92 13.63
CA ALA A 124 9.83 -16.64 15.00
C ALA A 124 10.60 -15.32 15.10
N GLU A 125 11.54 -15.07 14.18
CA GLU A 125 12.26 -13.78 14.08
C GLU A 125 11.29 -12.62 13.87
N THR A 126 10.28 -12.79 12.99
CA THR A 126 9.30 -11.75 12.69
C THR A 126 8.41 -11.44 13.90
N VAL A 127 7.96 -12.44 14.62
CA VAL A 127 7.19 -12.28 15.87
C VAL A 127 8.01 -11.50 16.89
N LEU A 128 9.27 -11.90 17.12
CA LEU A 128 10.15 -11.25 18.08
C LEU A 128 10.43 -9.80 17.70
N MET A 129 10.75 -9.52 16.44
CA MET A 129 10.97 -8.14 15.95
C MET A 129 9.72 -7.26 16.14
N ARG A 130 8.53 -7.81 15.91
CA ARG A 130 7.29 -7.07 16.08
C ARG A 130 6.93 -6.86 17.54
N ALA A 131 7.17 -7.85 18.41
CA ALA A 131 7.00 -7.73 19.86
C ALA A 131 7.93 -6.65 20.44
N LEU A 132 9.20 -6.60 20.04
CA LEU A 132 10.17 -5.57 20.45
C LEU A 132 9.78 -4.15 20.00
N ARG A 133 8.94 -4.03 18.96
CA ARG A 133 8.37 -2.76 18.49
C ARG A 133 7.01 -2.42 19.12
N GLY A 134 6.56 -3.19 20.11
CA GLY A 134 5.28 -2.97 20.80
C GLY A 134 4.05 -3.30 19.95
N ALA A 135 4.16 -4.27 19.03
CA ALA A 135 3.04 -4.65 18.19
C ALA A 135 1.91 -5.30 19.00
N GLY A 136 0.66 -4.94 18.69
CA GLY A 136 -0.55 -5.63 19.18
C GLY A 136 -0.85 -6.93 18.40
N PRO A 137 -2.03 -7.55 18.63
CA PRO A 137 -2.38 -8.83 18.01
C PRO A 137 -2.22 -8.85 16.50
N ASP A 138 -2.68 -7.84 15.76
CA ASP A 138 -2.54 -7.76 14.30
C ASP A 138 -1.07 -7.79 13.85
N GLY A 139 -0.18 -7.17 14.62
CA GLY A 139 1.25 -7.21 14.35
C GLY A 139 1.86 -8.56 14.72
N LEU A 140 1.50 -9.14 15.86
CA LEU A 140 2.01 -10.43 16.33
C LEU A 140 1.54 -11.61 15.47
N ALA A 141 0.44 -11.49 14.72
CA ALA A 141 0.01 -12.42 13.68
C ALA A 141 1.10 -12.68 12.62
N ALA A 142 2.12 -11.84 12.56
CA ALA A 142 3.34 -11.98 11.76
C ALA A 142 3.07 -12.26 10.28
N MET A 143 3.60 -13.33 9.69
CA MET A 143 3.37 -13.65 8.29
C MET A 143 2.24 -14.65 8.14
N ALA A 144 1.29 -14.39 7.25
CA ALA A 144 0.27 -15.37 6.88
C ALA A 144 0.81 -16.35 5.84
N VAL A 145 0.28 -17.58 5.85
CA VAL A 145 0.62 -18.63 4.85
C VAL A 145 0.28 -18.13 3.44
N SER A 146 -0.86 -17.48 3.27
CA SER A 146 -1.31 -16.96 1.98
C SER A 146 -1.93 -15.57 2.13
N THR A 147 -1.60 -14.65 1.21
CA THR A 147 -2.18 -13.29 1.17
C THR A 147 -2.42 -12.88 -0.29
N PRO A 148 -3.44 -12.04 -0.59
CA PRO A 148 -3.60 -11.43 -1.92
C PRO A 148 -2.35 -10.65 -2.33
N PHE A 149 -1.96 -10.76 -3.60
CA PHE A 149 -0.79 -10.06 -4.14
C PHE A 149 -0.88 -9.93 -5.67
N ALA A 150 -0.84 -8.70 -6.19
CA ALA A 150 -0.71 -8.36 -7.61
C ALA A 150 -1.64 -9.16 -8.57
N GLY A 151 -2.93 -9.26 -8.24
CA GLY A 151 -3.90 -10.02 -9.04
C GLY A 151 -3.81 -11.55 -8.89
N GLY A 152 -2.91 -12.04 -8.03
CA GLY A 152 -2.76 -13.44 -7.61
C GLY A 152 -2.60 -13.55 -6.10
N ARG A 153 -1.74 -14.45 -5.65
CA ARG A 153 -1.48 -14.68 -4.22
C ARG A 153 0.02 -14.75 -3.92
N LEU A 154 0.41 -14.30 -2.75
CA LEU A 154 1.71 -14.59 -2.14
C LEU A 154 1.53 -15.78 -1.19
N TRP A 155 2.25 -16.86 -1.43
CA TRP A 155 2.15 -18.12 -0.70
C TRP A 155 3.48 -18.49 -0.01
N ARG A 156 3.39 -19.00 1.21
CA ARG A 156 4.55 -19.39 2.04
C ARG A 156 4.37 -20.82 2.56
N PRO A 157 4.56 -21.83 1.70
CA PRO A 157 4.27 -23.23 2.06
C PRO A 157 5.17 -23.77 3.18
N LEU A 158 6.34 -23.21 3.39
CA LEU A 158 7.31 -23.67 4.39
C LEU A 158 7.18 -22.97 5.74
N LEU A 159 6.14 -22.14 5.95
CA LEU A 159 6.07 -21.23 7.10
C LEU A 159 6.02 -21.96 8.45
N ASP A 160 5.58 -23.22 8.49
CA ASP A 160 5.60 -24.06 9.69
C ASP A 160 6.75 -25.09 9.69
N VAL A 161 7.60 -25.13 8.66
CA VAL A 161 8.72 -26.05 8.52
C VAL A 161 9.96 -25.47 9.20
N PRO A 162 10.65 -26.20 10.10
CA PRO A 162 11.89 -25.71 10.72
C PRO A 162 13.03 -25.70 9.70
N ARG A 163 13.93 -24.72 9.81
CA ARG A 163 15.09 -24.60 8.92
C ARG A 163 15.97 -25.85 8.91
N THR A 164 16.03 -26.59 10.02
CA THR A 164 16.78 -27.86 10.12
C THR A 164 16.25 -28.91 9.13
N ALA A 165 14.92 -28.98 8.93
CA ALA A 165 14.33 -29.90 7.95
C ALA A 165 14.66 -29.48 6.50
N LEU A 166 14.75 -28.17 6.22
CA LEU A 166 15.21 -27.68 4.91
C LEU A 166 16.65 -28.09 4.63
N LEU A 167 17.53 -27.95 5.61
CA LEU A 167 18.92 -28.35 5.49
C LEU A 167 19.06 -29.87 5.30
N GLU A 168 18.28 -30.66 6.03
CA GLU A 168 18.25 -32.13 5.90
C GLU A 168 17.76 -32.54 4.49
N HIS A 169 16.71 -31.91 4.00
CA HIS A 169 16.21 -32.11 2.62
C HIS A 169 17.27 -31.77 1.58
N ALA A 170 17.93 -30.62 1.71
CA ALA A 170 18.98 -30.22 0.78
C ALA A 170 20.15 -31.22 0.75
N ARG A 171 20.59 -31.72 1.92
CA ARG A 171 21.66 -32.71 2.03
C ARG A 171 21.26 -34.06 1.46
N SER A 172 20.07 -34.55 1.77
CA SER A 172 19.57 -35.86 1.30
C SER A 172 19.42 -35.94 -0.21
N HIS A 173 19.18 -34.78 -0.87
CA HIS A 173 19.03 -34.66 -2.33
C HIS A 173 20.27 -34.08 -3.00
N ALA A 174 21.40 -33.92 -2.26
CA ALA A 174 22.65 -33.33 -2.76
C ALA A 174 22.44 -31.99 -3.51
N LEU A 175 21.54 -31.14 -2.99
CA LEU A 175 21.27 -29.82 -3.58
C LEU A 175 22.47 -28.89 -3.34
N THR A 176 22.74 -28.04 -4.32
CA THR A 176 23.75 -26.96 -4.21
C THR A 176 23.03 -25.62 -4.09
N TRP A 177 23.54 -24.73 -3.26
CA TRP A 177 22.98 -23.39 -3.03
C TRP A 177 24.08 -22.36 -2.85
N ILE A 178 23.68 -21.10 -2.86
CA ILE A 178 24.53 -19.93 -2.67
C ILE A 178 24.47 -19.49 -1.21
N ASP A 179 25.61 -19.26 -0.60
CA ASP A 179 25.70 -18.57 0.70
C ASP A 179 26.02 -17.10 0.45
N ASP A 180 25.02 -16.22 0.67
CA ASP A 180 25.16 -14.78 0.51
C ASP A 180 25.87 -14.18 1.74
N PRO A 181 27.06 -13.55 1.57
CA PRO A 181 27.82 -12.95 2.66
C PRO A 181 27.07 -11.86 3.42
N SER A 182 26.10 -11.19 2.79
CA SER A 182 25.29 -10.15 3.45
C SER A 182 24.45 -10.69 4.62
N ASN A 183 24.17 -11.99 4.66
CA ASN A 183 23.53 -12.66 5.79
C ASN A 183 24.38 -12.66 7.05
N GLU A 184 25.66 -12.27 6.96
CA GLU A 184 26.59 -12.22 8.10
C GLU A 184 26.59 -10.87 8.82
N ASP A 185 26.09 -9.82 8.18
CA ASP A 185 26.09 -8.46 8.73
C ASP A 185 25.13 -8.33 9.93
N ILE A 186 25.68 -8.33 11.14
CA ILE A 186 24.92 -8.18 12.39
C ILE A 186 24.47 -6.75 12.68
N ALA A 187 24.85 -5.75 11.87
CA ALA A 187 24.29 -4.41 11.97
C ALA A 187 22.81 -4.38 11.59
N LEU A 188 22.36 -5.38 10.85
CA LEU A 188 20.95 -5.55 10.51
C LEU A 188 20.21 -6.28 11.64
N ASP A 189 19.13 -5.68 12.16
CA ASP A 189 18.31 -6.21 13.26
C ASP A 189 17.98 -7.70 13.10
N ARG A 190 17.58 -8.10 11.88
CA ARG A 190 17.19 -9.49 11.62
C ARG A 190 18.36 -10.46 11.70
N ASN A 191 19.51 -10.07 11.16
CA ASN A 191 20.72 -10.89 11.25
C ASN A 191 21.23 -10.96 12.69
N PHE A 192 21.15 -9.84 13.43
CA PHE A 192 21.47 -9.82 14.86
C PHE A 192 20.59 -10.81 15.64
N LEU A 193 19.28 -10.77 15.44
CA LEU A 193 18.37 -11.72 16.09
C LEU A 193 18.72 -13.17 15.72
N ARG A 194 18.90 -13.46 14.44
CA ARG A 194 19.20 -14.79 13.93
C ARG A 194 20.50 -15.37 14.48
N ARG A 195 21.55 -14.53 14.57
CA ARG A 195 22.91 -14.99 14.91
C ARG A 195 23.27 -14.86 16.38
N GLN A 196 22.68 -13.93 17.10
CA GLN A 196 23.02 -13.65 18.48
C GLN A 196 21.90 -14.03 19.46
N VAL A 197 20.67 -13.64 19.19
CA VAL A 197 19.57 -13.77 20.15
C VAL A 197 18.92 -15.15 20.07
N MET A 198 18.54 -15.61 18.88
CA MET A 198 17.86 -16.89 18.70
C MET A 198 18.70 -18.09 19.16
N PRO A 199 20.04 -18.16 18.95
CA PRO A 199 20.87 -19.23 19.53
C PRO A 199 20.83 -19.26 21.06
N LEU A 200 20.87 -18.10 21.74
CA LEU A 200 20.76 -18.02 23.19
C LEU A 200 19.40 -18.53 23.70
N LEU A 201 18.32 -18.13 22.99
CA LEU A 201 16.99 -18.63 23.31
C LEU A 201 16.87 -20.12 23.14
N ARG A 202 17.37 -20.69 22.03
CA ARG A 202 17.38 -22.14 21.76
C ARG A 202 18.20 -22.92 22.78
N GLN A 203 19.31 -22.37 23.26
CA GLN A 203 20.13 -22.98 24.29
C GLN A 203 19.36 -23.22 25.58
N ARG A 204 18.52 -22.26 25.98
CA ARG A 204 17.72 -22.35 27.22
C ARG A 204 16.36 -22.99 26.99
N TRP A 205 15.73 -22.72 25.82
CA TRP A 205 14.44 -23.24 25.39
C TRP A 205 14.55 -23.84 23.98
N PRO A 206 14.81 -25.16 23.87
CA PRO A 206 15.07 -25.81 22.58
C PRO A 206 13.95 -25.63 21.53
N HIS A 207 12.73 -25.38 21.99
CA HIS A 207 11.53 -25.16 21.12
C HIS A 207 11.15 -23.68 20.94
N ALA A 208 12.07 -22.73 21.19
CA ALA A 208 11.80 -21.29 21.12
C ALA A 208 11.18 -20.86 19.78
N ASP A 209 11.68 -21.38 18.65
CA ASP A 209 11.14 -21.07 17.32
C ASP A 209 9.67 -21.51 17.17
N ALA A 210 9.37 -22.72 17.60
CA ALA A 210 7.99 -23.25 17.55
C ALA A 210 7.07 -22.49 18.50
N ALA A 211 7.54 -22.12 19.69
CA ALA A 211 6.78 -21.34 20.65
C ALA A 211 6.45 -19.93 20.10
N LEU A 212 7.43 -19.24 19.52
CA LEU A 212 7.23 -17.94 18.88
C LEU A 212 6.30 -18.03 17.67
N ALA A 213 6.47 -19.04 16.80
CA ALA A 213 5.56 -19.28 15.68
C ALA A 213 4.12 -19.56 16.17
N ARG A 214 3.94 -20.28 17.29
CA ARG A 214 2.62 -20.50 17.90
C ARG A 214 1.98 -19.20 18.39
N VAL A 215 2.77 -18.23 18.88
CA VAL A 215 2.25 -16.88 19.21
C VAL A 215 1.59 -16.23 18.00
N ALA A 216 2.17 -16.37 16.80
CA ALA A 216 1.56 -15.83 15.59
C ALA A 216 0.21 -16.48 15.30
N VAL A 217 0.09 -17.80 15.42
CA VAL A 217 -1.17 -18.52 15.21
C VAL A 217 -2.25 -18.05 16.20
N LEU A 218 -1.91 -17.99 17.50
CA LEU A 218 -2.84 -17.49 18.52
C LEU A 218 -3.25 -16.04 18.30
N ALA A 219 -2.33 -15.22 17.77
CA ALA A 219 -2.64 -13.83 17.43
C ALA A 219 -3.61 -13.75 16.23
N VAL A 220 -3.47 -14.63 15.22
CA VAL A 220 -4.44 -14.74 14.11
C VAL A 220 -5.82 -15.10 14.65
N GLU A 221 -5.92 -16.17 15.46
CA GLU A 221 -7.18 -16.61 16.10
C GLU A 221 -7.84 -15.45 16.88
N ALA A 222 -7.04 -14.69 17.64
CA ALA A 222 -7.55 -13.52 18.40
C ALA A 222 -8.03 -12.39 17.47
N VAL A 223 -7.35 -12.14 16.36
CA VAL A 223 -7.76 -11.12 15.37
C VAL A 223 -9.07 -11.52 14.71
N GLU A 224 -9.23 -12.79 14.32
CA GLU A 224 -10.45 -13.33 13.72
C GLU A 224 -11.66 -13.18 14.67
N LEU A 225 -11.50 -13.52 15.96
CA LEU A 225 -12.54 -13.34 16.97
C LEU A 225 -12.96 -11.87 17.16
N LEU A 226 -12.08 -10.91 16.89
CA LEU A 226 -12.34 -9.48 17.02
C LEU A 226 -12.92 -8.85 15.75
N ASP A 227 -12.79 -9.53 14.58
CA ASP A 227 -13.05 -8.92 13.28
C ASP A 227 -14.50 -8.46 13.08
N ASP A 228 -15.49 -9.26 13.49
CA ASP A 228 -16.91 -8.91 13.39
C ASP A 228 -17.22 -7.65 14.21
N GLY A 229 -16.72 -7.60 15.45
CA GLY A 229 -16.91 -6.44 16.32
C GLY A 229 -16.18 -5.19 15.81
N ASP A 230 -15.04 -5.35 15.15
CA ASP A 230 -14.30 -4.24 14.53
C ASP A 230 -15.02 -3.75 13.27
N ALA A 231 -15.60 -4.66 12.48
CA ALA A 231 -16.41 -4.30 11.30
C ALA A 231 -17.66 -3.51 11.69
N GLN A 232 -18.38 -3.98 12.73
CA GLN A 232 -19.56 -3.26 13.25
C GLN A 232 -19.19 -1.87 13.80
N ALA A 233 -18.12 -1.78 14.58
CA ALA A 233 -17.65 -0.50 15.10
C ALA A 233 -17.19 0.44 13.99
N HIS A 234 -16.52 -0.08 12.94
CA HIS A 234 -16.15 0.72 11.77
C HIS A 234 -17.38 1.26 11.04
N ALA A 235 -18.41 0.43 10.83
CA ALA A 235 -19.67 0.86 10.21
C ALA A 235 -20.39 1.97 11.00
N GLN A 236 -20.29 1.96 12.35
CA GLN A 236 -20.88 3.01 13.18
C GLN A 236 -20.21 4.39 13.04
N VAL A 237 -18.95 4.43 12.67
CA VAL A 237 -18.16 5.68 12.55
C VAL A 237 -17.95 6.10 11.10
N ALA A 238 -18.27 5.24 10.13
CA ALA A 238 -18.13 5.50 8.69
C ALA A 238 -19.06 6.61 8.24
N THR A 239 -18.64 7.36 7.23
CA THR A 239 -19.46 8.35 6.52
C THR A 239 -19.78 7.84 5.10
N ALA A 240 -20.46 8.65 4.30
CA ALA A 240 -20.71 8.34 2.89
C ALA A 240 -19.42 8.31 2.05
N ASP A 241 -18.39 9.05 2.49
CA ASP A 241 -17.05 9.02 1.89
C ASP A 241 -16.19 7.99 2.64
N PRO A 242 -15.71 6.91 2.00
CA PRO A 242 -14.86 5.91 2.64
C PRO A 242 -13.54 6.47 3.20
N HIS A 243 -13.07 7.60 2.66
CA HIS A 243 -11.90 8.30 3.14
C HIS A 243 -12.15 9.10 4.43
N CYS A 244 -13.41 9.17 4.91
CA CYS A 244 -13.81 9.97 6.06
C CYS A 244 -14.47 9.12 7.15
N LEU A 245 -14.07 9.37 8.42
CA LEU A 245 -14.76 8.88 9.61
C LEU A 245 -15.32 10.05 10.45
N SER A 246 -16.44 9.84 11.18
CA SER A 246 -16.95 10.80 12.16
C SER A 246 -16.08 10.81 13.40
N ARG A 247 -15.54 11.97 13.77
CA ARG A 247 -14.75 12.17 15.00
C ARG A 247 -15.59 11.99 16.25
N THR A 248 -16.81 12.51 16.25
CA THR A 248 -17.75 12.37 17.38
C THR A 248 -18.08 10.89 17.61
N ALA A 249 -18.39 10.13 16.56
CA ALA A 249 -18.65 8.71 16.67
C ALA A 249 -17.41 7.92 17.10
N LEU A 250 -16.22 8.27 16.61
CA LEU A 250 -14.96 7.66 17.06
C LEU A 250 -14.72 7.89 18.56
N LEU A 251 -14.95 9.11 19.06
CA LEU A 251 -14.77 9.44 20.48
C LEU A 251 -15.75 8.69 21.38
N ALA A 252 -16.93 8.31 20.89
CA ALA A 252 -17.89 7.49 21.62
C ALA A 252 -17.44 6.02 21.78
N LEU A 253 -16.50 5.53 20.95
CA LEU A 253 -15.97 4.19 21.08
C LEU A 253 -14.97 4.08 22.25
N PRO A 254 -14.90 2.92 22.95
CA PRO A 254 -13.80 2.64 23.88
C PRO A 254 -12.44 2.74 23.19
N ALA A 255 -11.41 3.26 23.87
CA ALA A 255 -10.09 3.54 23.28
C ALA A 255 -9.48 2.33 22.54
N ALA A 256 -9.56 1.13 23.14
CA ALA A 256 -9.04 -0.09 22.51
C ALA A 256 -9.78 -0.42 21.19
N ARG A 257 -11.10 -0.23 21.13
CA ARG A 257 -11.90 -0.45 19.93
C ARG A 257 -11.61 0.62 18.88
N ARG A 258 -11.50 1.87 19.29
CA ARG A 258 -11.14 3.00 18.41
C ARG A 258 -9.79 2.78 17.73
N ALA A 259 -8.78 2.33 18.49
CA ALA A 259 -7.46 2.00 17.95
C ALA A 259 -7.51 0.92 16.84
N ARG A 260 -8.36 -0.10 17.00
CA ARG A 260 -8.55 -1.15 16.00
C ARG A 260 -9.30 -0.63 14.78
N VAL A 261 -10.37 0.14 14.98
CA VAL A 261 -11.13 0.78 13.90
C VAL A 261 -10.23 1.68 13.03
N LEU A 262 -9.37 2.50 13.64
CA LEU A 262 -8.43 3.34 12.90
C LEU A 262 -7.46 2.52 12.03
N ARG A 263 -6.93 1.41 12.56
CA ARG A 263 -6.05 0.53 11.77
C ARG A 263 -6.80 -0.17 10.63
N ARG A 264 -8.01 -0.68 10.91
CA ARG A 264 -8.89 -1.29 9.90
C ARG A 264 -9.24 -0.31 8.78
N TRP A 265 -9.63 0.91 9.14
CA TRP A 265 -9.93 1.97 8.17
C TRP A 265 -8.75 2.29 7.27
N VAL A 266 -7.56 2.51 7.83
CA VAL A 266 -6.33 2.76 7.05
C VAL A 266 -6.01 1.59 6.11
N ALA A 267 -6.20 0.36 6.56
CA ALA A 267 -6.01 -0.84 5.75
C ALA A 267 -7.05 -0.95 4.61
N SER A 268 -8.32 -0.61 4.85
CA SER A 268 -9.37 -0.64 3.82
C SER A 268 -9.14 0.38 2.71
N LEU A 269 -8.43 1.46 3.01
CA LEU A 269 -7.99 2.48 2.04
C LEU A 269 -6.69 2.11 1.31
N HIS A 270 -6.15 0.91 1.52
CA HIS A 270 -4.85 0.46 0.97
C HIS A 270 -3.69 1.41 1.27
N LEU A 271 -3.78 2.16 2.37
CA LEU A 271 -2.71 3.02 2.85
C LEU A 271 -1.68 2.20 3.63
N PRO A 272 -0.42 2.68 3.74
CA PRO A 272 0.58 2.05 4.58
C PRO A 272 0.06 1.90 6.02
N PRO A 273 0.40 0.81 6.73
CA PRO A 273 0.03 0.66 8.13
C PRO A 273 0.48 1.86 8.96
N LEU A 274 -0.35 2.27 9.92
CA LEU A 274 0.00 3.31 10.87
C LEU A 274 1.27 2.90 11.66
N PRO A 275 2.24 3.81 11.85
CA PRO A 275 3.39 3.56 12.71
C PRO A 275 2.96 3.31 14.16
N GLY A 276 3.85 2.78 14.99
CA GLY A 276 3.54 2.41 16.38
C GLY A 276 2.89 3.53 17.21
N ASN A 277 3.30 4.79 17.00
CA ASN A 277 2.72 5.97 17.64
C ASN A 277 1.55 6.61 16.85
N GLY A 278 1.22 6.10 15.65
CA GLY A 278 0.25 6.74 14.76
C GLY A 278 -1.15 6.86 15.36
N VAL A 279 -1.63 5.79 15.99
CA VAL A 279 -2.93 5.83 16.68
C VAL A 279 -2.91 6.86 17.84
N ALA A 280 -1.86 6.85 18.67
CA ALA A 280 -1.73 7.79 19.77
C ALA A 280 -1.74 9.25 19.28
N ARG A 281 -1.03 9.54 18.17
CA ARG A 281 -1.02 10.88 17.56
C ARG A 281 -2.40 11.29 17.02
N ILE A 282 -3.12 10.38 16.40
CA ILE A 282 -4.50 10.66 15.95
C ILE A 282 -5.39 10.96 17.17
N GLU A 283 -5.28 10.18 18.24
CA GLU A 283 -6.09 10.34 19.45
C GLU A 283 -5.76 11.62 20.23
N SER A 284 -4.47 11.99 20.33
CA SER A 284 -4.06 13.18 21.11
C SER A 284 -4.17 14.49 20.33
N ASP A 285 -3.88 14.48 19.04
CA ASP A 285 -3.68 15.69 18.27
C ASP A 285 -4.85 16.00 17.31
N LEU A 286 -5.50 14.96 16.75
CA LEU A 286 -6.50 15.14 15.69
C LEU A 286 -7.94 15.02 16.24
N LEU A 287 -8.24 14.02 17.06
CA LEU A 287 -9.60 13.84 17.56
C LEU A 287 -10.06 15.01 18.46
N PRO A 288 -9.23 15.60 19.34
CA PRO A 288 -9.63 16.76 20.15
C PRO A 288 -9.45 18.11 19.44
N ALA A 289 -8.90 18.14 18.22
CA ALA A 289 -8.61 19.40 17.52
C ALA A 289 -9.86 20.26 17.33
N ALA A 290 -9.71 21.59 17.42
CA ALA A 290 -10.81 22.52 17.14
C ALA A 290 -11.35 22.31 15.72
N PRO A 291 -12.65 22.57 15.47
CA PRO A 291 -13.28 22.30 14.17
C PRO A 291 -12.64 23.03 12.98
N ASP A 292 -11.99 24.16 13.24
CA ASP A 292 -11.32 25.02 12.25
C ASP A 292 -9.78 24.84 12.23
N ALA A 293 -9.25 23.98 13.10
CA ALA A 293 -7.81 23.68 13.13
C ALA A 293 -7.41 22.85 11.91
N ASP A 294 -6.21 23.11 11.39
CA ASP A 294 -5.56 22.30 10.34
C ASP A 294 -4.65 21.25 10.99
N ALA A 295 -5.26 20.38 11.79
CA ALA A 295 -4.54 19.30 12.45
C ALA A 295 -4.32 18.12 11.50
N CYS A 296 -3.06 17.70 11.32
CA CYS A 296 -2.71 16.60 10.45
C CYS A 296 -1.58 15.74 11.02
N PHE A 297 -1.51 14.50 10.53
CA PHE A 297 -0.46 13.54 10.83
C PHE A 297 -0.02 12.84 9.54
N ASP A 298 1.28 12.94 9.22
CA ASP A 298 1.88 12.37 8.00
C ASP A 298 2.69 11.12 8.32
N TRP A 299 2.57 10.09 7.45
CA TRP A 299 3.39 8.88 7.50
C TRP A 299 3.50 8.22 6.13
N HIS A 300 4.69 7.79 5.74
CA HIS A 300 4.95 7.03 4.50
C HIS A 300 4.18 7.51 3.25
N GLY A 301 4.17 8.83 3.02
CA GLY A 301 3.46 9.43 1.88
C GLY A 301 1.93 9.44 2.01
N SER A 302 1.40 9.20 3.20
CA SER A 302 -0.02 9.29 3.53
C SER A 302 -0.26 10.33 4.61
N ARG A 303 -1.49 10.82 4.72
CA ARG A 303 -1.88 11.87 5.68
C ARG A 303 -3.26 11.59 6.24
N VAL A 304 -3.41 11.79 7.56
CA VAL A 304 -4.71 11.96 8.21
C VAL A 304 -4.89 13.44 8.58
N ARG A 305 -6.07 14.00 8.32
CA ARG A 305 -6.46 15.37 8.70
C ARG A 305 -7.76 15.37 9.48
N ALA A 306 -7.88 16.31 10.41
CA ALA A 306 -9.13 16.59 11.11
C ALA A 306 -9.74 17.90 10.59
N TRP A 307 -11.04 17.91 10.31
CA TRP A 307 -11.80 19.12 9.96
C TRP A 307 -13.29 18.96 10.31
N GLY A 308 -13.84 19.90 11.08
CA GLY A 308 -15.19 19.76 11.59
C GLY A 308 -15.35 18.46 12.38
N ASP A 309 -16.35 17.66 12.04
CA ASP A 309 -16.54 16.30 12.60
C ASP A 309 -15.84 15.22 11.76
N LEU A 310 -15.07 15.55 10.75
CA LEU A 310 -14.44 14.57 9.86
C LEU A 310 -12.98 14.32 10.23
N LEU A 311 -12.60 13.04 10.20
CA LEU A 311 -11.23 12.57 10.15
C LEU A 311 -11.03 11.96 8.76
N HIS A 312 -10.18 12.57 7.93
CA HIS A 312 -9.94 12.16 6.53
C HIS A 312 -8.55 11.54 6.37
N ALA A 313 -8.43 10.42 5.66
CA ALA A 313 -7.16 9.79 5.32
C ALA A 313 -7.00 9.56 3.83
N ALA A 314 -5.83 9.91 3.30
CA ALA A 314 -5.49 9.69 1.89
C ALA A 314 -3.96 9.66 1.67
N ARG A 315 -3.53 9.23 0.48
CA ARG A 315 -2.16 9.48 0.00
C ARG A 315 -1.95 10.98 -0.16
N VAL A 316 -0.77 11.46 0.24
CA VAL A 316 -0.36 12.83 -0.04
C VAL A 316 -0.11 12.95 -1.54
N ARG A 317 -0.96 13.71 -2.20
CA ARG A 317 -0.81 13.99 -3.63
C ARG A 317 -0.02 15.28 -3.83
N PRO A 318 0.79 15.39 -4.90
CA PRO A 318 1.46 16.63 -5.22
C PRO A 318 0.45 17.79 -5.34
N ALA A 319 0.79 18.93 -4.77
CA ALA A 319 0.04 20.14 -5.01
C ALA A 319 0.13 20.52 -6.51
N PHE A 320 -0.84 21.27 -7.01
CA PHE A 320 -0.67 21.87 -8.34
C PHE A 320 0.63 22.67 -8.41
N PRO A 321 1.33 22.65 -9.56
CA PRO A 321 2.53 23.46 -9.73
C PRO A 321 2.25 24.93 -9.40
N ALA A 322 3.15 25.56 -8.63
CA ALA A 322 2.97 26.94 -8.23
C ALA A 322 2.80 27.85 -9.47
N GLY A 323 1.72 28.63 -9.48
CA GLY A 323 1.42 29.52 -10.59
C GLY A 323 0.90 28.85 -11.86
N TRP A 324 0.61 27.55 -11.82
CA TRP A 324 0.02 26.87 -12.98
C TRP A 324 -1.22 27.61 -13.45
N ARG A 325 -1.22 27.93 -14.74
CA ARG A 325 -2.33 28.60 -15.43
C ARG A 325 -2.29 28.20 -16.89
N VAL A 326 -3.44 27.84 -17.45
CA VAL A 326 -3.59 27.43 -18.85
C VAL A 326 -4.80 28.11 -19.45
N GLU A 327 -4.69 28.52 -20.72
CA GLU A 327 -5.82 29.00 -21.51
C GLU A 327 -6.69 27.80 -21.92
N TRP A 328 -8.02 27.95 -21.80
CA TRP A 328 -9.00 26.94 -22.13
C TRP A 328 -10.19 27.54 -22.84
N ASN A 329 -10.59 26.96 -23.95
CA ASN A 329 -11.71 27.41 -24.74
C ASN A 329 -13.02 26.64 -24.49
N GLY A 330 -13.00 25.59 -23.69
CA GLY A 330 -14.15 24.76 -23.32
C GLY A 330 -14.49 23.63 -24.30
N THR A 331 -13.86 23.55 -25.48
CA THR A 331 -14.23 22.56 -26.52
C THR A 331 -13.85 21.12 -26.17
N THR A 332 -12.79 20.94 -25.43
CA THR A 332 -12.30 19.62 -24.98
C THR A 332 -12.13 19.61 -23.47
N PRO A 333 -12.31 18.48 -22.81
CA PRO A 333 -11.96 18.35 -21.40
C PRO A 333 -10.50 18.76 -21.16
N LEU A 334 -10.26 19.52 -20.10
CA LEU A 334 -8.93 19.98 -19.71
C LEU A 334 -8.35 19.05 -18.66
N PRO A 335 -7.26 18.31 -18.97
CA PRO A 335 -6.57 17.52 -17.96
C PRO A 335 -5.89 18.44 -16.95
N LEU A 336 -5.94 18.07 -15.66
CA LEU A 336 -5.39 18.84 -14.57
C LEU A 336 -4.04 18.25 -14.11
N PRO A 337 -3.05 19.07 -13.69
CA PRO A 337 -1.70 18.58 -13.32
C PRO A 337 -1.67 17.60 -12.16
N GLY A 338 -2.68 17.63 -11.30
CA GLY A 338 -2.80 16.72 -10.15
C GLY A 338 -3.65 15.48 -10.44
N GLY A 339 -3.93 15.21 -11.71
CA GLY A 339 -4.88 14.19 -12.16
C GLY A 339 -6.32 14.71 -12.20
N GLY A 340 -7.16 13.98 -12.94
CA GLY A 340 -8.54 14.39 -13.19
C GLY A 340 -8.69 15.40 -14.33
N GLU A 341 -9.92 15.88 -14.53
CA GLU A 341 -10.27 16.76 -15.65
C GLU A 341 -11.34 17.78 -15.27
N LEU A 342 -11.36 18.90 -16.00
CA LEU A 342 -12.45 19.89 -15.99
C LEU A 342 -13.09 19.91 -17.37
N ALA A 343 -14.41 19.71 -17.46
CA ALA A 343 -15.16 19.68 -18.70
C ALA A 343 -16.31 20.69 -18.70
N LEU A 344 -16.57 21.30 -19.87
CA LEU A 344 -17.75 22.14 -20.11
C LEU A 344 -18.77 21.29 -20.87
N HIS A 345 -19.97 21.19 -20.34
CA HIS A 345 -21.12 20.58 -21.01
C HIS A 345 -22.16 21.64 -21.29
N VAL A 346 -22.69 21.68 -22.50
CA VAL A 346 -23.82 22.56 -22.90
C VAL A 346 -24.86 21.74 -23.66
N THR A 347 -26.13 22.10 -23.51
CA THR A 347 -27.24 21.45 -24.22
C THR A 347 -27.71 22.27 -25.42
N ARG A 348 -27.28 23.53 -25.52
CA ARG A 348 -27.64 24.45 -26.61
C ARG A 348 -26.37 25.07 -27.18
N GLY A 349 -26.11 24.85 -28.47
CA GLY A 349 -24.91 25.32 -29.16
C GLY A 349 -23.67 24.43 -28.98
N GLU A 350 -22.50 24.96 -29.27
CA GLU A 350 -21.23 24.29 -29.09
C GLU A 350 -20.69 24.45 -27.65
N ALA A 351 -20.06 23.44 -27.14
CA ALA A 351 -19.32 23.49 -25.86
C ALA A 351 -18.08 24.36 -26.01
N ARG A 352 -18.26 25.66 -26.07
CA ARG A 352 -17.18 26.64 -26.24
C ARG A 352 -17.50 27.93 -25.50
N PHE A 353 -16.51 28.54 -24.88
CA PHE A 353 -16.63 29.89 -24.31
C PHE A 353 -16.60 30.95 -25.42
N ASP A 354 -17.31 32.06 -25.23
CA ASP A 354 -17.34 33.19 -26.19
C ASP A 354 -15.96 33.86 -26.34
N ALA A 355 -15.15 33.81 -25.26
CA ALA A 355 -13.75 34.18 -25.26
C ALA A 355 -12.97 33.13 -24.42
N PRO A 356 -11.69 32.86 -24.74
CA PRO A 356 -10.87 31.94 -23.92
C PRO A 356 -10.83 32.39 -22.47
N VAL A 357 -10.91 31.39 -21.56
CA VAL A 357 -10.75 31.60 -20.12
C VAL A 357 -9.42 31.04 -19.68
N HIS A 358 -8.98 31.39 -18.48
CA HIS A 358 -7.83 30.76 -17.89
C HIS A 358 -8.29 29.81 -16.80
N VAL A 359 -7.68 28.63 -16.75
CA VAL A 359 -7.84 27.71 -15.64
C VAL A 359 -6.55 27.69 -14.83
N GLY A 360 -6.64 27.86 -13.53
CA GLY A 360 -5.47 27.94 -12.67
C GLY A 360 -5.75 27.50 -11.24
N THR A 361 -4.70 27.54 -10.41
CA THR A 361 -4.76 27.18 -9.02
C THR A 361 -5.15 28.35 -8.13
N ARG A 362 -5.66 28.06 -6.96
CA ARG A 362 -5.86 29.06 -5.91
C ARG A 362 -4.53 29.59 -5.41
N ARG A 363 -4.50 30.91 -5.18
CA ARG A 363 -3.34 31.62 -4.61
C ARG A 363 -3.61 32.17 -3.21
N GLY A 364 -4.89 32.15 -2.79
CA GLY A 364 -5.38 32.82 -1.59
C GLY A 364 -5.81 34.28 -1.86
N GLY A 365 -6.83 34.72 -1.12
CA GLY A 365 -7.35 36.07 -1.28
C GLY A 365 -8.36 36.25 -2.44
N GLU A 366 -8.67 35.19 -3.19
CA GLU A 366 -9.64 35.25 -4.28
C GLU A 366 -11.02 35.68 -3.78
N ARG A 367 -11.71 36.46 -4.61
CA ARG A 367 -13.08 36.91 -4.38
C ARG A 367 -13.99 36.49 -5.53
N ILE A 368 -15.25 36.17 -5.21
CA ILE A 368 -16.27 35.78 -6.18
C ILE A 368 -17.59 36.55 -5.92
N ALA A 369 -18.21 37.04 -6.98
CA ALA A 369 -19.52 37.69 -6.92
C ALA A 369 -20.63 36.67 -7.21
N LEU A 370 -21.25 36.13 -6.18
CA LEU A 370 -22.29 35.09 -6.30
C LEU A 370 -23.63 35.63 -6.74
N PRO A 371 -24.46 34.85 -7.45
CA PRO A 371 -25.81 35.20 -7.80
C PRO A 371 -26.64 35.60 -6.57
N GLY A 372 -27.42 36.70 -6.71
CA GLY A 372 -28.27 37.19 -5.63
C GLY A 372 -27.55 37.96 -4.51
N ARG A 373 -26.23 38.11 -4.55
CA ARG A 373 -25.45 38.90 -3.59
C ARG A 373 -24.97 40.22 -4.19
N ARG A 374 -25.05 41.29 -3.40
CA ARG A 374 -24.67 42.66 -3.88
C ARG A 374 -23.18 42.93 -3.97
N HIS A 375 -22.37 42.17 -3.22
CA HIS A 375 -20.93 42.36 -3.13
C HIS A 375 -20.18 41.05 -3.36
N SER A 376 -18.93 41.17 -3.78
CA SER A 376 -18.03 40.00 -3.88
C SER A 376 -17.63 39.49 -2.49
N HIS A 377 -17.55 38.18 -2.35
CA HIS A 377 -17.18 37.49 -1.11
C HIS A 377 -15.81 36.83 -1.22
N SER A 378 -15.13 36.67 -0.10
CA SER A 378 -13.93 35.83 -0.06
C SER A 378 -14.29 34.40 -0.47
N LEU A 379 -13.62 33.86 -1.48
CA LEU A 379 -13.83 32.49 -1.94
C LEU A 379 -13.59 31.47 -0.83
N LYS A 380 -12.62 31.76 0.05
CA LYS A 380 -12.34 30.92 1.24
C LYS A 380 -13.60 30.74 2.09
N HIS A 381 -14.30 31.84 2.41
CA HIS A 381 -15.52 31.79 3.23
C HIS A 381 -16.68 31.12 2.48
N VAL A 382 -16.83 31.39 1.18
CA VAL A 382 -17.87 30.75 0.36
C VAL A 382 -17.71 29.23 0.36
N LEU A 383 -16.49 28.71 0.14
CA LEU A 383 -16.21 27.28 0.17
C LEU A 383 -16.36 26.68 1.58
N GLN A 384 -16.11 27.47 2.63
CA GLN A 384 -16.34 27.07 4.00
C GLN A 384 -17.82 26.96 4.34
N ASP A 385 -18.62 27.94 3.93
CA ASP A 385 -20.08 27.94 4.09
C ASP A 385 -20.76 26.79 3.32
N LEU A 386 -20.17 26.40 2.17
CA LEU A 386 -20.62 25.25 1.37
C LEU A 386 -20.13 23.90 1.94
N GLY A 387 -19.40 23.89 3.05
CA GLY A 387 -18.93 22.67 3.68
C GLY A 387 -17.80 21.95 2.92
N ILE A 388 -17.12 22.61 1.98
CA ILE A 388 -16.03 22.00 1.22
C ILE A 388 -14.80 21.86 2.11
N PRO A 389 -14.25 20.66 2.31
CA PRO A 389 -13.12 20.45 3.21
C PRO A 389 -11.80 21.00 2.63
N PRO A 390 -10.79 21.29 3.49
CA PRO A 390 -9.52 21.87 3.07
C PRO A 390 -8.80 21.08 1.97
N TRP A 391 -8.78 19.75 2.03
CA TRP A 391 -8.11 18.87 1.07
C TRP A 391 -8.73 18.94 -0.34
N GLU A 392 -10.03 19.21 -0.45
CA GLU A 392 -10.68 19.47 -1.74
C GLU A 392 -10.37 20.89 -2.22
N ARG A 393 -10.43 21.90 -1.29
CA ARG A 393 -10.15 23.30 -1.65
C ARG A 393 -8.74 23.51 -2.21
N GLU A 394 -7.76 22.75 -1.74
CA GLU A 394 -6.36 22.81 -2.19
C GLU A 394 -6.19 22.36 -3.65
N ARG A 395 -7.10 21.50 -4.13
CA ARG A 395 -7.07 20.92 -5.48
C ARG A 395 -8.11 21.50 -6.42
N LEU A 396 -8.87 22.48 -5.95
CA LEU A 396 -9.98 23.06 -6.71
C LEU A 396 -9.44 23.94 -7.85
N PRO A 397 -9.73 23.60 -9.14
CA PRO A 397 -9.37 24.47 -10.25
C PRO A 397 -10.26 25.70 -10.27
N LEU A 398 -9.68 26.88 -10.50
CA LEU A 398 -10.40 28.13 -10.72
C LEU A 398 -10.47 28.44 -12.20
N VAL A 399 -11.67 28.76 -12.68
CA VAL A 399 -11.86 29.37 -13.99
C VAL A 399 -11.85 30.89 -13.84
N LEU A 400 -10.96 31.54 -14.57
CA LEU A 400 -10.67 32.96 -14.47
C LEU A 400 -10.96 33.65 -15.81
N SER A 401 -11.47 34.86 -15.78
CA SER A 401 -11.52 35.73 -16.96
C SER A 401 -10.11 36.14 -17.41
N VAL A 402 -10.00 36.77 -18.56
CA VAL A 402 -8.76 37.36 -19.07
C VAL A 402 -8.16 38.35 -18.06
N ASP A 403 -9.05 39.16 -17.40
CA ASP A 403 -8.65 40.12 -16.37
C ASP A 403 -8.37 39.50 -15.01
N GLY A 404 -8.39 38.16 -14.88
CA GLY A 404 -8.08 37.43 -13.67
C GLY A 404 -9.22 37.37 -12.64
N GLN A 405 -10.43 37.76 -12.96
CA GLN A 405 -11.59 37.64 -12.09
C GLN A 405 -12.04 36.17 -12.01
N VAL A 406 -12.45 35.70 -10.84
CA VAL A 406 -12.98 34.34 -10.65
C VAL A 406 -14.36 34.24 -11.30
N LEU A 407 -14.47 33.42 -12.34
CA LEU A 407 -15.68 33.04 -13.00
C LEU A 407 -16.33 31.81 -12.36
N ALA A 408 -15.54 30.82 -12.01
CA ALA A 408 -15.99 29.62 -11.32
C ALA A 408 -14.91 29.04 -10.42
N ALA A 409 -15.35 28.38 -9.37
CA ALA A 409 -14.55 27.48 -8.55
C ALA A 409 -15.02 26.05 -8.85
N ALA A 410 -14.35 25.41 -9.79
CA ALA A 410 -14.77 24.12 -10.41
C ALA A 410 -16.26 24.16 -10.80
N ASP A 411 -17.01 23.13 -10.41
CA ASP A 411 -18.46 23.02 -10.56
C ASP A 411 -19.23 23.34 -9.25
N ILE A 412 -18.54 23.94 -8.26
CA ILE A 412 -19.05 24.19 -6.91
C ILE A 412 -19.68 25.59 -6.77
N ALA A 413 -19.02 26.61 -7.32
CA ALA A 413 -19.49 27.99 -7.20
C ALA A 413 -19.24 28.77 -8.49
N TYR A 414 -20.26 29.52 -8.95
CA TYR A 414 -20.21 30.32 -10.16
C TYR A 414 -20.40 31.80 -9.86
N ALA A 415 -19.62 32.65 -10.51
CA ALA A 415 -19.85 34.09 -10.49
C ALA A 415 -21.11 34.43 -11.27
N THR A 416 -21.81 35.51 -10.86
CA THR A 416 -23.09 35.93 -11.44
C THR A 416 -23.09 36.00 -12.98
N PRO A 417 -22.12 36.63 -13.66
CA PRO A 417 -22.12 36.66 -15.13
C PRO A 417 -21.94 35.29 -15.76
N PHE A 418 -21.12 34.43 -15.14
CA PHE A 418 -20.84 33.10 -15.65
C PHE A 418 -22.00 32.12 -15.41
N ASP A 419 -22.67 32.22 -14.27
CA ASP A 419 -23.89 31.46 -13.97
C ASP A 419 -25.00 31.80 -14.97
N ALA A 420 -25.21 33.09 -15.30
CA ALA A 420 -26.19 33.54 -16.31
C ALA A 420 -25.83 32.97 -17.69
N TRP A 421 -24.56 33.02 -18.10
CA TRP A 421 -24.06 32.47 -19.36
C TRP A 421 -24.29 30.95 -19.45
N LEU A 422 -24.01 30.19 -18.37
CA LEU A 422 -24.28 28.76 -18.32
C LEU A 422 -25.76 28.44 -18.43
N ARG A 423 -26.65 29.18 -17.71
CA ARG A 423 -28.08 28.95 -17.74
C ARG A 423 -28.69 29.20 -19.14
N GLU A 424 -28.25 30.24 -19.83
CA GLU A 424 -28.69 30.55 -21.19
C GLU A 424 -28.40 29.40 -22.16
N ARG A 425 -27.28 28.73 -22.01
CA ARG A 425 -26.83 27.63 -22.88
C ARG A 425 -27.21 26.23 -22.35
N GLY A 426 -27.94 26.16 -21.21
CA GLY A 426 -28.18 24.89 -20.52
C GLY A 426 -26.87 24.19 -20.17
N GLY A 427 -25.86 25.00 -19.78
CA GLY A 427 -24.48 24.57 -19.57
C GLY A 427 -24.17 24.26 -18.11
N ARG A 428 -23.14 23.46 -17.92
CA ARG A 428 -22.53 23.21 -16.62
C ARG A 428 -21.05 22.88 -16.77
N LEU A 429 -20.24 23.27 -15.81
CA LEU A 429 -18.93 22.68 -15.62
C LEU A 429 -19.08 21.32 -14.92
N ARG A 430 -18.12 20.45 -15.15
CA ARG A 430 -17.97 19.20 -14.42
C ARG A 430 -16.50 19.00 -14.08
N TRP A 431 -16.19 19.02 -12.81
CA TRP A 431 -14.89 18.65 -12.29
C TRP A 431 -14.91 17.19 -11.88
N ARG A 432 -13.99 16.41 -12.43
CA ARG A 432 -13.74 15.04 -12.01
C ARG A 432 -12.34 15.01 -11.41
N PRO A 433 -12.22 15.01 -10.08
CA PRO A 433 -10.93 14.72 -9.47
C PRO A 433 -10.51 13.32 -9.87
N ASP A 434 -9.21 13.08 -9.95
CA ASP A 434 -8.69 11.73 -10.17
C ASP A 434 -8.89 10.91 -8.88
N ASP A 435 -9.90 10.06 -8.85
CA ASP A 435 -10.18 9.12 -7.77
C ASP A 435 -9.51 7.76 -8.00
N ALA A 436 -8.75 7.58 -9.11
CA ALA A 436 -8.00 6.38 -9.35
C ALA A 436 -7.00 6.16 -8.20
N PRO A 437 -6.87 4.94 -7.66
CA PRO A 437 -5.80 4.62 -6.75
C PRO A 437 -4.48 4.96 -7.44
N PHE A 438 -3.68 5.78 -6.81
CA PHE A 438 -2.34 6.11 -7.29
C PHE A 438 -1.55 4.81 -7.26
N ASP A 439 -1.45 4.13 -8.40
CA ASP A 439 -0.49 3.06 -8.60
C ASP A 439 0.88 3.72 -8.44
N ALA A 440 1.48 3.52 -7.26
CA ALA A 440 2.84 3.95 -7.02
C ALA A 440 3.74 3.06 -7.88
N ASP A 441 4.24 3.62 -9.00
CA ASP A 441 5.40 3.10 -9.71
C ASP A 441 6.60 2.87 -8.77
#